data_607aecc092b5236b3d3d16bb8029ec9a
#
_entry.id   607aecc092b5236b3d3d16bb8029ec9a
#
_cell.length_a   1.000
_cell.length_b   1.000
_cell.length_c   1.000
_cell.angle_alpha   90.00
_cell.angle_beta   90.00
_cell.angle_gamma   90.00
#
_symmetry.space_group_name_H-M   'P 1'
#
loop_
_entity.id
_entity.type
_entity.pdbx_description
1 polymer ?
#
loop_
_entity_poly.entity_id
_entity_poly.type
_entity_poly.pdbx_seq_one_letter_code
_entity_poly.pdbx_strand_id
1 'polypeptide(L)'
;MRKLFVIVVALALLLCACSAEPVDWVDVSSGQPTPVVAPASQAQSSPEPEPTPEPTPMPTTLVLTDESAEEILAYTAWTQLETVDAKASHEYEALRALQDALPDCRVEWLFDYGGETYSSLEEVELKPASTEGLAELLPALPRGAKVDLLDVTVTDAEKDALMEINPGVDFLWLVHFGHWTVRSDIQVFSSLLSGSNWEPRYTADNLAPLFKYCRHLKALDLGHNNLQDLSLLGTLSELQVLILVDNPWLRDISPLANLTELRYLELFVCPKITDLSPLRALTKLEDVNLCHQRMLTDPTIFDDMPNLKVCWLRDIGFTEEQKQAFLEAHPDTRVEFTVYMSRFSAVDGGWRATDENVAVRTAFYNYRSVISFDYWEDIQYDPEAEIVWLLPTMGTS
;
A
#
# COMPACT_ATOMS: atom_id res chain seq x y z
N MET A 1 -31.63 8.36 24.07
CA MET A 1 -31.90 6.94 23.82
C MET A 1 -32.18 6.78 22.32
N ARG A 2 -31.15 6.61 21.52
CA ARG A 2 -31.25 6.19 20.12
C ARG A 2 -30.26 5.04 19.94
N LYS A 3 -30.76 3.94 19.42
CA LYS A 3 -30.07 2.66 19.36
C LYS A 3 -28.99 2.70 18.24
N LEU A 4 -27.76 2.42 18.63
CA LEU A 4 -26.66 2.12 17.76
C LEU A 4 -26.92 0.76 17.09
N PHE A 5 -27.05 0.71 15.78
CA PHE A 5 -27.00 -0.55 15.00
C PHE A 5 -25.55 -0.79 14.61
N VAL A 6 -24.92 -1.74 15.29
CA VAL A 6 -23.64 -2.30 14.88
C VAL A 6 -23.96 -3.47 13.96
N ILE A 7 -23.61 -3.34 12.69
CA ILE A 7 -23.63 -4.47 11.76
C ILE A 7 -22.30 -5.21 11.92
N VAL A 8 -22.34 -6.33 12.64
CA VAL A 8 -21.23 -7.27 12.71
C VAL A 8 -21.36 -8.20 11.49
N VAL A 9 -20.47 -8.06 10.52
CA VAL A 9 -20.32 -9.06 9.45
C VAL A 9 -19.53 -10.23 10.02
N ALA A 10 -20.25 -11.31 10.36
CA ALA A 10 -19.65 -12.57 10.78
C ALA A 10 -19.21 -13.35 9.54
N LEU A 11 -17.91 -13.42 9.31
CA LEU A 11 -17.32 -14.33 8.33
C LEU A 11 -17.36 -15.75 8.89
N ALA A 12 -18.30 -16.58 8.42
CA ALA A 12 -18.39 -17.98 8.78
C ALA A 12 -17.39 -18.79 7.95
N LEU A 13 -16.27 -19.15 8.56
CA LEU A 13 -15.37 -20.18 8.04
C LEU A 13 -16.02 -21.56 8.26
N LEU A 14 -16.51 -22.16 7.19
CA LEU A 14 -16.89 -23.57 7.14
C LEU A 14 -15.60 -24.41 7.07
N LEU A 15 -15.17 -24.90 8.22
CA LEU A 15 -14.21 -26.00 8.30
C LEU A 15 -14.96 -27.31 8.06
N CYS A 16 -14.78 -27.90 6.89
CA CYS A 16 -15.20 -29.25 6.58
C CYS A 16 -14.18 -30.22 7.20
N ALA A 17 -14.50 -30.75 8.39
CA ALA A 17 -13.74 -31.84 8.98
C ALA A 17 -14.20 -33.15 8.36
N CYS A 18 -13.39 -33.76 7.50
CA CYS A 18 -13.55 -35.16 7.14
C CYS A 18 -13.01 -36.02 8.29
N SER A 19 -13.92 -36.64 9.03
CA SER A 19 -13.60 -37.75 9.93
C SER A 19 -13.51 -39.04 9.08
N ALA A 20 -12.31 -39.57 8.97
CA ALA A 20 -12.08 -40.90 8.45
C ALA A 20 -12.24 -41.91 9.61
N GLU A 21 -13.20 -42.81 9.49
CA GLU A 21 -13.29 -43.99 10.37
C GLU A 21 -12.28 -45.05 9.90
N PRO A 22 -11.69 -45.86 10.83
CA PRO A 22 -10.74 -46.89 10.47
C PRO A 22 -11.44 -48.10 9.89
N VAL A 23 -11.00 -48.59 8.75
CA VAL A 23 -11.46 -49.83 8.11
C VAL A 23 -10.66 -50.99 8.68
N ASP A 24 -11.34 -51.92 9.37
CA ASP A 24 -10.79 -53.20 9.83
C ASP A 24 -10.45 -54.12 8.65
N TRP A 25 -9.21 -54.58 8.62
CA TRP A 25 -8.74 -55.61 7.69
C TRP A 25 -9.16 -56.98 8.17
N VAL A 26 -10.06 -57.64 7.44
CA VAL A 26 -10.34 -59.05 7.61
C VAL A 26 -9.52 -59.84 6.56
N ASP A 27 -8.59 -60.61 7.07
CA ASP A 27 -7.83 -61.57 6.30
C ASP A 27 -8.69 -62.79 5.97
N VAL A 28 -8.88 -63.09 4.67
CA VAL A 28 -9.51 -64.33 4.23
C VAL A 28 -8.61 -64.98 3.18
N SER A 29 -7.86 -65.93 3.66
CA SER A 29 -7.11 -66.90 2.83
C SER A 29 -8.03 -68.03 2.37
N SER A 30 -7.83 -68.42 1.12
CA SER A 30 -8.08 -69.75 0.50
C SER A 30 -9.52 -70.23 0.22
N GLY A 31 -9.71 -70.57 -1.06
CA GLY A 31 -10.76 -71.47 -1.49
C GLY A 31 -11.28 -71.20 -2.91
N GLN A 32 -10.66 -71.82 -3.91
CA GLN A 32 -11.28 -71.98 -5.22
C GLN A 32 -12.43 -72.95 -5.16
N PRO A 33 -13.48 -72.72 -5.91
CA PRO A 33 -14.14 -73.76 -6.67
C PRO A 33 -14.39 -73.44 -8.15
N THR A 34 -14.38 -74.48 -8.92
CA THR A 34 -14.53 -74.69 -10.34
C THR A 34 -15.76 -74.07 -10.98
N PRO A 35 -15.79 -73.80 -12.30
CA PRO A 35 -16.87 -73.05 -12.98
C PRO A 35 -18.00 -73.97 -13.33
N VAL A 36 -19.22 -73.54 -12.98
CA VAL A 36 -20.47 -74.11 -13.51
C VAL A 36 -20.96 -73.22 -14.64
N VAL A 37 -21.07 -73.80 -15.84
CA VAL A 37 -21.63 -73.19 -17.04
C VAL A 37 -23.17 -73.10 -16.88
N ALA A 38 -23.78 -71.98 -16.95
CA ALA A 38 -25.21 -71.76 -17.06
C ALA A 38 -25.52 -70.94 -18.34
N PRO A 39 -26.70 -71.10 -18.96
CA PRO A 39 -26.95 -70.74 -20.35
C PRO A 39 -27.14 -69.22 -20.55
N ALA A 40 -26.81 -68.80 -21.77
CA ALA A 40 -26.93 -67.45 -22.24
C ALA A 40 -28.34 -66.85 -22.09
N SER A 41 -28.46 -65.85 -21.24
CA SER A 41 -29.61 -64.95 -21.19
C SER A 41 -29.36 -63.79 -22.11
N GLN A 42 -30.32 -63.47 -22.97
CA GLN A 42 -30.26 -62.38 -23.94
C GLN A 42 -29.98 -61.01 -23.22
N ALA A 43 -28.93 -60.35 -23.64
CA ALA A 43 -28.65 -59.01 -23.20
C ALA A 43 -29.72 -58.05 -23.73
N GLN A 44 -30.54 -57.51 -22.85
CA GLN A 44 -31.29 -56.30 -23.13
C GLN A 44 -30.28 -55.15 -23.15
N SER A 45 -30.19 -54.48 -24.30
CA SER A 45 -29.38 -53.22 -24.43
C SER A 45 -29.96 -52.19 -23.48
N SER A 46 -29.17 -51.80 -22.47
CA SER A 46 -29.42 -50.61 -21.68
C SER A 46 -29.43 -49.40 -22.62
N PRO A 47 -30.36 -48.47 -22.48
CA PRO A 47 -30.32 -47.23 -23.25
C PRO A 47 -29.01 -46.51 -22.95
N GLU A 48 -28.35 -46.06 -24.00
CA GLU A 48 -27.18 -45.18 -23.95
C GLU A 48 -27.54 -43.97 -23.08
N PRO A 49 -26.71 -43.58 -22.09
CA PRO A 49 -27.02 -42.42 -21.28
C PRO A 49 -27.10 -41.18 -22.19
N GLU A 50 -28.25 -40.48 -22.10
CA GLU A 50 -28.39 -39.19 -22.80
C GLU A 50 -27.16 -38.30 -22.48
N PRO A 51 -26.57 -37.61 -23.47
CA PRO A 51 -25.44 -36.73 -23.22
C PRO A 51 -25.87 -35.69 -22.18
N THR A 52 -25.11 -35.62 -21.10
CA THR A 52 -25.27 -34.57 -20.09
C THR A 52 -25.17 -33.24 -20.85
N PRO A 53 -26.13 -32.32 -20.75
CA PRO A 53 -26.07 -31.05 -21.44
C PRO A 53 -24.76 -30.36 -21.04
N GLU A 54 -23.96 -29.95 -22.01
CA GLU A 54 -22.78 -29.13 -21.76
C GLU A 54 -23.20 -27.88 -20.98
N PRO A 55 -22.49 -27.52 -19.92
CA PRO A 55 -22.83 -26.31 -19.18
C PRO A 55 -22.84 -25.14 -20.16
N THR A 56 -23.94 -24.43 -20.22
CA THR A 56 -24.05 -23.21 -21.04
C THR A 56 -22.95 -22.26 -20.60
N PRO A 57 -22.06 -21.81 -21.49
CA PRO A 57 -21.01 -20.89 -21.12
C PRO A 57 -21.63 -19.64 -20.48
N MET A 58 -21.12 -19.22 -19.32
CA MET A 58 -21.59 -18.00 -18.68
C MET A 58 -21.28 -16.80 -19.56
N PRO A 59 -22.12 -15.77 -19.58
CA PRO A 59 -21.91 -14.61 -20.43
C PRO A 59 -20.65 -13.85 -20.00
N THR A 60 -19.94 -13.28 -20.96
CA THR A 60 -18.82 -12.36 -20.74
C THR A 60 -19.26 -10.89 -20.75
N THR A 61 -20.50 -10.65 -21.12
CA THR A 61 -21.09 -9.30 -21.18
C THR A 61 -22.40 -9.28 -20.41
N LEU A 62 -22.62 -8.23 -19.60
CA LEU A 62 -23.82 -8.01 -18.83
C LEU A 62 -24.38 -6.60 -19.10
N VAL A 63 -25.70 -6.48 -19.11
CA VAL A 63 -26.41 -5.19 -19.18
C VAL A 63 -27.28 -5.07 -17.93
N LEU A 64 -27.05 -4.03 -17.14
CA LEU A 64 -27.80 -3.71 -15.93
C LEU A 64 -28.76 -2.57 -16.20
N THR A 65 -30.00 -2.70 -15.71
CA THR A 65 -31.04 -1.69 -15.92
C THR A 65 -31.68 -1.23 -14.63
N ASP A 66 -32.24 -2.17 -13.84
CA ASP A 66 -32.98 -1.93 -12.61
C ASP A 66 -32.63 -2.94 -11.49
N GLU A 67 -31.49 -3.60 -11.64
CA GLU A 67 -30.98 -4.52 -10.63
C GLU A 67 -30.65 -3.76 -9.33
N SER A 68 -31.02 -4.37 -8.21
CA SER A 68 -30.67 -3.89 -6.89
C SER A 68 -29.18 -4.04 -6.58
N ALA A 69 -28.69 -3.31 -5.58
CA ALA A 69 -27.31 -3.43 -5.12
C ALA A 69 -26.91 -4.88 -4.77
N GLU A 70 -27.83 -5.65 -4.15
CA GLU A 70 -27.59 -7.06 -3.80
C GLU A 70 -27.41 -7.95 -5.04
N GLU A 71 -28.24 -7.72 -6.07
CA GLU A 71 -28.12 -8.45 -7.34
C GLU A 71 -26.82 -8.09 -8.08
N ILE A 72 -26.44 -6.82 -8.10
CA ILE A 72 -25.16 -6.36 -8.70
C ILE A 72 -23.99 -7.01 -7.99
N LEU A 73 -23.99 -7.04 -6.66
CA LEU A 73 -22.93 -7.66 -5.87
C LEU A 73 -22.84 -9.17 -6.08
N ALA A 74 -23.92 -9.85 -6.46
CA ALA A 74 -23.87 -11.27 -6.79
C ALA A 74 -22.99 -11.55 -8.02
N TYR A 75 -22.84 -10.60 -8.95
CA TYR A 75 -22.00 -10.73 -10.14
C TYR A 75 -20.49 -10.66 -9.84
N THR A 76 -20.06 -10.29 -8.64
CA THR A 76 -18.64 -10.31 -8.23
C THR A 76 -18.00 -11.71 -8.33
N ALA A 77 -18.82 -12.76 -8.29
CA ALA A 77 -18.39 -14.15 -8.48
C ALA A 77 -18.21 -14.54 -9.96
N TRP A 78 -18.60 -13.68 -10.91
CA TRP A 78 -18.56 -14.00 -12.35
C TRP A 78 -17.24 -13.53 -12.98
N THR A 79 -16.14 -14.19 -12.62
CA THR A 79 -14.77 -13.81 -12.99
C THR A 79 -14.49 -13.81 -14.49
N GLN A 80 -15.40 -14.35 -15.32
CA GLN A 80 -15.34 -14.36 -16.79
C GLN A 80 -15.94 -13.08 -17.42
N LEU A 81 -16.54 -12.17 -16.63
CA LEU A 81 -17.09 -10.93 -17.17
C LEU A 81 -15.97 -10.04 -17.71
N GLU A 82 -16.15 -9.58 -18.94
CA GLU A 82 -15.27 -8.64 -19.63
C GLU A 82 -15.87 -7.23 -19.66
N THR A 83 -17.20 -7.14 -19.77
CA THR A 83 -17.90 -5.85 -19.87
C THR A 83 -19.24 -5.88 -19.13
N VAL A 84 -19.55 -4.78 -18.44
CA VAL A 84 -20.85 -4.52 -17.80
C VAL A 84 -21.33 -3.13 -18.25
N ASP A 85 -22.43 -3.10 -19.01
CA ASP A 85 -23.14 -1.86 -19.33
C ASP A 85 -24.17 -1.59 -18.24
N ALA A 86 -23.86 -0.62 -17.37
CA ALA A 86 -24.70 -0.21 -16.24
C ALA A 86 -25.17 1.25 -16.37
N LYS A 87 -25.26 1.78 -17.61
CA LYS A 87 -25.58 3.19 -17.87
C LYS A 87 -26.97 3.61 -17.37
N ALA A 88 -27.86 2.65 -17.18
CA ALA A 88 -29.19 2.88 -16.62
C ALA A 88 -29.27 2.71 -15.09
N SER A 89 -28.24 2.14 -14.48
CA SER A 89 -28.19 1.89 -13.04
C SER A 89 -27.65 3.12 -12.26
N HIS A 90 -28.16 3.32 -11.04
CA HIS A 90 -27.71 4.34 -10.11
C HIS A 90 -27.20 3.73 -8.78
N GLU A 91 -27.02 2.41 -8.74
CA GLU A 91 -26.48 1.68 -7.59
C GLU A 91 -24.94 1.81 -7.53
N TYR A 92 -24.43 3.04 -7.50
CA TYR A 92 -23.03 3.40 -7.69
C TYR A 92 -22.07 2.70 -6.74
N GLU A 93 -22.44 2.50 -5.47
CA GLU A 93 -21.59 1.81 -4.50
C GLU A 93 -21.42 0.33 -4.88
N ALA A 94 -22.50 -0.33 -5.32
CA ALA A 94 -22.44 -1.72 -5.76
C ALA A 94 -21.65 -1.85 -7.07
N LEU A 95 -21.78 -0.89 -8.00
CA LEU A 95 -21.02 -0.86 -9.26
C LEU A 95 -19.52 -0.70 -9.01
N ARG A 96 -19.12 0.18 -8.08
CA ARG A 96 -17.71 0.31 -7.67
C ARG A 96 -17.20 -0.98 -7.02
N ALA A 97 -17.99 -1.57 -6.13
CA ALA A 97 -17.60 -2.84 -5.49
C ALA A 97 -17.46 -3.98 -6.53
N LEU A 98 -18.31 -3.99 -7.56
CA LEU A 98 -18.19 -4.93 -8.68
C LEU A 98 -16.90 -4.68 -9.48
N GLN A 99 -16.59 -3.41 -9.79
CA GLN A 99 -15.36 -3.03 -10.48
C GLN A 99 -14.12 -3.42 -9.66
N ASP A 100 -14.15 -3.21 -8.34
CA ASP A 100 -13.04 -3.57 -7.44
C ASP A 100 -12.82 -5.09 -7.36
N ALA A 101 -13.91 -5.88 -7.38
CA ALA A 101 -13.85 -7.33 -7.35
C ALA A 101 -13.40 -7.93 -8.70
N LEU A 102 -13.67 -7.24 -9.81
CA LEU A 102 -13.35 -7.65 -11.17
C LEU A 102 -12.52 -6.57 -11.88
N PRO A 103 -11.24 -6.40 -11.53
CA PRO A 103 -10.41 -5.28 -12.00
C PRO A 103 -10.19 -5.27 -13.53
N ASP A 104 -10.26 -6.43 -14.18
CA ASP A 104 -10.11 -6.58 -15.64
C ASP A 104 -11.44 -6.39 -16.39
N CYS A 105 -12.57 -6.33 -15.69
CA CYS A 105 -13.89 -6.11 -16.27
C CYS A 105 -14.13 -4.60 -16.44
N ARG A 106 -14.65 -4.21 -17.61
CA ARG A 106 -15.04 -2.81 -17.86
C ARG A 106 -16.48 -2.61 -17.41
N VAL A 107 -16.67 -1.93 -16.26
CA VAL A 107 -17.99 -1.59 -15.73
C VAL A 107 -18.31 -0.14 -16.04
N GLU A 108 -19.26 0.13 -16.92
CA GLU A 108 -19.61 1.47 -17.36
C GLU A 108 -20.95 1.93 -16.77
N TRP A 109 -20.91 3.05 -16.04
CA TRP A 109 -22.11 3.77 -15.59
C TRP A 109 -22.00 5.26 -15.95
N LEU A 110 -23.10 5.97 -15.87
CA LEU A 110 -23.16 7.41 -16.16
C LEU A 110 -23.52 8.19 -14.89
N PHE A 111 -23.04 9.43 -14.81
CA PHE A 111 -23.44 10.38 -13.78
C PHE A 111 -23.41 11.82 -14.34
N ASP A 112 -24.17 12.70 -13.74
CA ASP A 112 -24.29 14.10 -14.18
C ASP A 112 -23.56 15.05 -13.23
N TYR A 113 -22.84 16.04 -13.79
CA TYR A 113 -22.22 17.13 -13.05
C TYR A 113 -22.17 18.40 -13.92
N GLY A 114 -22.54 19.56 -13.36
CA GLY A 114 -22.45 20.86 -14.06
C GLY A 114 -23.30 20.97 -15.32
N GLY A 115 -24.27 20.07 -15.52
CA GLY A 115 -25.13 20.02 -16.71
C GLY A 115 -24.54 19.15 -17.85
N GLU A 116 -23.45 18.45 -17.60
CA GLU A 116 -22.83 17.48 -18.48
C GLU A 116 -22.95 16.07 -17.90
N THR A 117 -23.01 15.06 -18.78
CA THR A 117 -23.04 13.65 -18.40
C THR A 117 -21.68 13.03 -18.65
N TYR A 118 -21.13 12.34 -17.66
CA TYR A 118 -19.83 11.68 -17.64
C TYR A 118 -19.98 10.16 -17.62
N SER A 119 -19.02 9.46 -18.21
CA SER A 119 -18.88 8.00 -18.11
C SER A 119 -17.84 7.65 -17.06
N SER A 120 -18.08 6.57 -16.29
CA SER A 120 -17.13 6.02 -15.33
C SER A 120 -15.83 5.50 -15.97
N LEU A 121 -15.81 5.30 -17.28
CA LEU A 121 -14.64 4.84 -18.02
C LEU A 121 -13.77 5.99 -18.56
N GLU A 122 -14.22 7.22 -18.39
CA GLU A 122 -13.46 8.41 -18.77
C GLU A 122 -12.57 8.89 -17.62
N GLU A 123 -11.52 9.64 -17.92
CA GLU A 123 -10.78 10.36 -16.91
C GLU A 123 -11.65 11.52 -16.40
N VAL A 124 -12.01 11.48 -15.13
CA VAL A 124 -12.90 12.45 -14.50
C VAL A 124 -12.08 13.45 -13.70
N GLU A 125 -12.14 14.72 -14.07
CA GLU A 125 -11.55 15.82 -13.32
C GLU A 125 -12.60 16.91 -13.11
N LEU A 126 -13.00 17.16 -11.86
CA LEU A 126 -14.03 18.13 -11.47
C LEU A 126 -13.42 19.26 -10.68
N LYS A 127 -13.89 20.48 -10.92
CA LYS A 127 -13.47 21.67 -10.16
C LYS A 127 -14.69 22.40 -9.58
N PRO A 128 -15.28 21.90 -8.48
CA PRO A 128 -16.41 22.53 -7.84
C PRO A 128 -16.02 23.86 -7.19
N ALA A 129 -16.97 24.82 -7.19
CA ALA A 129 -16.77 26.11 -6.55
C ALA A 129 -16.97 26.07 -5.02
N SER A 130 -17.53 24.99 -4.49
CA SER A 130 -17.77 24.75 -3.06
C SER A 130 -17.90 23.26 -2.78
N THR A 131 -18.00 22.88 -1.50
CA THR A 131 -18.29 21.50 -1.07
C THR A 131 -19.78 21.14 -1.13
N GLU A 132 -20.65 22.11 -1.45
CA GLU A 132 -22.11 21.90 -1.53
C GLU A 132 -22.46 20.90 -2.64
N GLY A 133 -23.27 19.90 -2.32
CA GLY A 133 -23.70 18.86 -3.25
C GLY A 133 -22.65 17.77 -3.53
N LEU A 134 -21.42 17.88 -3.00
CA LEU A 134 -20.41 16.86 -3.22
C LEU A 134 -20.77 15.52 -2.56
N ALA A 135 -21.41 15.54 -1.40
CA ALA A 135 -21.80 14.32 -0.69
C ALA A 135 -22.77 13.45 -1.51
N GLU A 136 -23.64 14.09 -2.31
CA GLU A 136 -24.58 13.42 -3.22
C GLU A 136 -23.90 12.94 -4.50
N LEU A 137 -22.88 13.64 -4.97
CA LEU A 137 -22.14 13.33 -6.21
C LEU A 137 -21.11 12.22 -6.00
N LEU A 138 -20.37 12.26 -4.89
CA LEU A 138 -19.22 11.37 -4.61
C LEU A 138 -19.55 9.88 -4.78
N PRO A 139 -20.72 9.34 -4.39
CA PRO A 139 -21.06 7.94 -4.64
C PRO A 139 -20.99 7.56 -6.12
N ALA A 140 -21.26 8.49 -7.03
CA ALA A 140 -21.27 8.23 -8.47
C ALA A 140 -19.89 8.31 -9.12
N LEU A 141 -18.89 8.92 -8.47
CA LEU A 141 -17.56 9.09 -9.05
C LEU A 141 -16.80 7.76 -9.12
N PRO A 142 -16.15 7.46 -10.27
CA PRO A 142 -15.29 6.29 -10.38
C PRO A 142 -14.03 6.43 -9.52
N ARG A 143 -13.33 5.31 -9.30
CA ARG A 143 -12.02 5.31 -8.65
C ARG A 143 -11.01 6.13 -9.46
N GLY A 144 -10.21 6.93 -8.79
CA GLY A 144 -9.23 7.82 -9.41
C GLY A 144 -9.82 9.09 -10.04
N ALA A 145 -11.13 9.33 -9.88
CA ALA A 145 -11.70 10.63 -10.21
C ALA A 145 -11.04 11.72 -9.37
N LYS A 146 -10.66 12.83 -10.00
CA LYS A 146 -10.02 13.97 -9.33
C LYS A 146 -11.05 15.05 -9.02
N VAL A 147 -11.01 15.55 -7.79
CA VAL A 147 -11.86 16.67 -7.35
C VAL A 147 -10.97 17.81 -6.84
N ASP A 148 -10.79 18.84 -7.66
CA ASP A 148 -9.94 20.00 -7.35
C ASP A 148 -10.70 21.02 -6.47
N LEU A 149 -10.27 21.11 -5.22
CA LEU A 149 -10.78 22.01 -4.19
C LEU A 149 -9.70 22.98 -3.68
N LEU A 150 -8.65 23.26 -4.47
CA LEU A 150 -7.55 24.16 -4.06
C LEU A 150 -8.05 25.58 -3.78
N ASP A 151 -9.05 26.05 -4.51
CA ASP A 151 -9.66 27.36 -4.35
C ASP A 151 -10.80 27.36 -3.32
N VAL A 152 -11.07 26.22 -2.67
CA VAL A 152 -12.16 26.04 -1.69
C VAL A 152 -11.57 25.82 -0.30
N THR A 153 -12.06 26.56 0.69
CA THR A 153 -11.71 26.30 2.09
C THR A 153 -12.46 25.07 2.57
N VAL A 154 -11.72 24.00 2.88
CA VAL A 154 -12.26 22.73 3.38
C VAL A 154 -11.65 22.45 4.74
N THR A 155 -12.47 22.30 5.76
CA THR A 155 -12.04 21.94 7.12
C THR A 155 -11.62 20.46 7.16
N ASP A 156 -10.80 20.07 8.12
CA ASP A 156 -10.38 18.66 8.26
C ASP A 156 -11.57 17.73 8.53
N ALA A 157 -12.59 18.19 9.24
CA ALA A 157 -13.82 17.42 9.45
C ALA A 157 -14.61 17.18 8.15
N GLU A 158 -14.64 18.19 7.25
CA GLU A 158 -15.26 18.05 5.92
C GLU A 158 -14.44 17.12 5.03
N LYS A 159 -13.09 17.26 5.03
CA LYS A 159 -12.20 16.34 4.31
C LYS A 159 -12.45 14.89 4.72
N ASP A 160 -12.53 14.65 6.03
CA ASP A 160 -12.81 13.33 6.59
C ASP A 160 -14.14 12.77 6.08
N ALA A 161 -15.20 13.57 6.16
CA ALA A 161 -16.53 13.16 5.73
C ALA A 161 -16.57 12.86 4.22
N LEU A 162 -15.91 13.68 3.38
CA LEU A 162 -15.85 13.47 1.93
C LEU A 162 -15.06 12.20 1.57
N MET A 163 -13.92 11.97 2.22
CA MET A 163 -13.11 10.77 2.01
C MET A 163 -13.81 9.49 2.47
N GLU A 164 -14.66 9.55 3.51
CA GLU A 164 -15.43 8.42 3.99
C GLU A 164 -16.49 7.98 2.98
N ILE A 165 -17.12 8.93 2.27
CA ILE A 165 -18.16 8.64 1.27
C ILE A 165 -17.56 7.90 0.07
N ASN A 166 -16.42 8.34 -0.45
CA ASN A 166 -15.74 7.67 -1.54
C ASN A 166 -14.21 7.74 -1.38
N PRO A 167 -13.59 6.75 -0.74
CA PRO A 167 -12.14 6.72 -0.51
C PRO A 167 -11.32 6.55 -1.81
N GLY A 168 -11.97 6.21 -2.92
CA GLY A 168 -11.32 6.05 -4.23
C GLY A 168 -11.17 7.35 -5.03
N VAL A 169 -11.69 8.47 -4.53
CA VAL A 169 -11.55 9.79 -5.17
C VAL A 169 -10.26 10.45 -4.73
N ASP A 170 -9.56 11.06 -5.68
CA ASP A 170 -8.38 11.88 -5.45
C ASP A 170 -8.78 13.34 -5.26
N PHE A 171 -8.77 13.75 -4.00
CA PHE A 171 -9.05 15.14 -3.65
C PHE A 171 -7.79 15.98 -3.69
N LEU A 172 -7.86 17.09 -4.42
CA LEU A 172 -6.82 18.11 -4.46
C LEU A 172 -7.23 19.30 -3.60
N TRP A 173 -6.62 19.45 -2.43
CA TRP A 173 -6.87 20.53 -1.46
C TRP A 173 -5.60 20.96 -0.73
N LEU A 174 -5.71 22.05 0.03
CA LEU A 174 -4.66 22.48 0.93
C LEU A 174 -4.71 21.72 2.25
N VAL A 175 -3.56 21.24 2.70
CA VAL A 175 -3.37 20.52 3.96
C VAL A 175 -2.50 21.38 4.88
N HIS A 176 -3.05 21.69 6.07
CA HIS A 176 -2.40 22.53 7.07
C HIS A 176 -1.97 21.68 8.26
N PHE A 177 -0.70 21.76 8.66
CA PHE A 177 -0.17 21.08 9.85
C PHE A 177 1.07 21.80 10.39
N GLY A 178 1.13 22.01 11.70
CA GLY A 178 2.20 22.83 12.30
C GLY A 178 2.20 24.23 11.69
N HIS A 179 3.32 24.60 11.05
CA HIS A 179 3.47 25.86 10.30
C HIS A 179 3.46 25.61 8.76
N TRP A 180 3.16 24.39 8.34
CA TRP A 180 3.17 24.00 6.94
C TRP A 180 1.80 24.13 6.29
N THR A 181 1.82 24.51 5.03
CA THR A 181 0.67 24.39 4.13
C THR A 181 1.15 23.75 2.85
N VAL A 182 0.60 22.59 2.51
CA VAL A 182 0.99 21.84 1.32
C VAL A 182 -0.25 21.46 0.51
N ARG A 183 -0.07 21.10 -0.74
CA ARG A 183 -1.12 20.47 -1.54
C ARG A 183 -1.21 18.99 -1.17
N SER A 184 -2.41 18.39 -1.26
CA SER A 184 -2.60 16.96 -0.97
C SER A 184 -1.95 16.01 -1.98
N ASP A 185 -1.64 16.48 -3.20
CA ASP A 185 -1.04 15.70 -4.28
C ASP A 185 0.50 15.69 -4.25
N ILE A 186 1.11 16.24 -3.19
CA ILE A 186 2.57 16.19 -3.06
C ILE A 186 3.08 14.76 -3.01
N GLN A 187 4.17 14.53 -3.71
CA GLN A 187 4.85 13.23 -3.70
C GLN A 187 6.07 13.19 -2.79
N VAL A 188 6.56 14.36 -2.35
CA VAL A 188 7.75 14.49 -1.51
C VAL A 188 7.51 15.50 -0.42
N PHE A 189 7.92 15.18 0.81
CA PHE A 189 7.92 16.10 1.92
C PHE A 189 9.14 15.87 2.82
N SER A 190 9.71 16.95 3.33
CA SER A 190 10.76 16.93 4.36
C SER A 190 10.45 17.95 5.45
N SER A 191 10.41 17.49 6.70
CA SER A 191 10.30 18.36 7.88
C SER A 191 11.64 18.95 8.32
N LEU A 192 12.74 18.60 7.65
CA LEU A 192 14.07 19.08 7.97
C LEU A 192 14.20 20.55 7.61
N LEU A 193 14.34 21.39 8.62
CA LEU A 193 14.71 22.79 8.42
C LEU A 193 16.20 22.86 8.06
N SER A 194 16.53 23.62 7.05
CA SER A 194 17.93 23.97 6.76
C SER A 194 18.39 25.00 7.79
N GLY A 195 19.15 24.57 8.77
CA GLY A 195 19.68 25.46 9.79
C GLY A 195 20.13 24.70 11.03
N SER A 196 20.82 25.37 11.90
CA SER A 196 21.40 24.83 13.14
C SER A 196 20.34 24.54 14.22
N ASN A 197 19.11 24.95 14.04
CA ASN A 197 18.04 24.82 15.03
C ASN A 197 17.04 23.77 14.54
N TRP A 198 17.05 22.61 15.20
CA TRP A 198 16.16 21.46 14.98
C TRP A 198 14.79 21.62 15.66
N GLU A 199 14.35 22.84 15.83
CA GLU A 199 13.08 23.18 16.42
C GLU A 199 12.16 23.83 15.36
N PRO A 200 10.87 23.59 15.38
CA PRO A 200 10.19 22.67 16.27
C PRO A 200 10.35 21.20 15.87
N ARG A 201 10.37 20.30 16.89
CA ARG A 201 10.29 18.85 16.67
C ARG A 201 8.83 18.42 16.64
N TYR A 202 8.42 17.75 15.59
CA TYR A 202 7.04 17.31 15.40
C TYR A 202 6.78 15.95 16.07
N THR A 203 5.55 15.77 16.52
CA THR A 203 5.00 14.47 16.92
C THR A 203 4.15 13.88 15.79
N ALA A 204 3.73 12.63 15.93
CA ALA A 204 2.78 12.01 15.00
C ALA A 204 1.47 12.80 14.90
N ASP A 205 0.96 13.32 16.02
CA ASP A 205 -0.27 14.14 16.04
C ASP A 205 -0.12 15.42 15.23
N ASN A 206 1.04 16.08 15.29
CA ASN A 206 1.29 17.30 14.51
C ASN A 206 1.32 17.01 13.00
N LEU A 207 1.78 15.81 12.60
CA LEU A 207 1.90 15.38 11.21
C LEU A 207 0.70 14.55 10.72
N ALA A 208 -0.28 14.29 11.58
CA ALA A 208 -1.44 13.50 11.23
C ALA A 208 -2.18 13.98 9.96
N PRO A 209 -2.40 15.30 9.73
CA PRO A 209 -3.00 15.77 8.49
C PRO A 209 -2.17 15.44 7.25
N LEU A 210 -0.82 15.53 7.33
CA LEU A 210 0.07 15.14 6.24
C LEU A 210 -0.15 13.67 5.85
N PHE A 211 -0.08 12.76 6.83
CA PHE A 211 -0.23 11.33 6.57
C PHE A 211 -1.63 10.95 6.09
N LYS A 212 -2.65 11.67 6.56
CA LYS A 212 -4.04 11.37 6.28
C LYS A 212 -4.49 11.84 4.90
N TYR A 213 -4.02 13.03 4.50
CA TYR A 213 -4.54 13.70 3.31
C TYR A 213 -3.56 13.73 2.12
N CYS A 214 -2.25 13.51 2.34
CA CYS A 214 -1.26 13.45 1.26
C CYS A 214 -0.93 11.99 0.94
N ARG A 215 -1.85 11.29 0.28
CA ARG A 215 -1.78 9.83 0.08
C ARG A 215 -0.78 9.38 -1.00
N HIS A 216 -0.33 10.29 -1.87
CA HIS A 216 0.58 10.02 -2.98
C HIS A 216 2.05 10.27 -2.63
N LEU A 217 2.37 10.36 -1.33
CA LEU A 217 3.75 10.53 -0.89
C LEU A 217 4.60 9.31 -1.29
N LYS A 218 5.67 9.57 -2.02
CA LYS A 218 6.69 8.60 -2.44
C LYS A 218 8.00 8.76 -1.67
N ALA A 219 8.29 9.98 -1.19
CA ALA A 219 9.47 10.24 -0.40
C ALA A 219 9.16 11.13 0.81
N LEU A 220 9.66 10.72 1.99
CA LEU A 220 9.34 11.36 3.25
C LEU A 220 10.58 11.43 4.15
N ASP A 221 10.99 12.66 4.51
CA ASP A 221 12.06 12.90 5.49
C ASP A 221 11.46 13.52 6.76
N LEU A 222 11.38 12.71 7.80
CA LEU A 222 10.91 13.05 9.14
C LEU A 222 12.03 12.89 10.18
N GLY A 223 13.27 13.05 9.77
CA GLY A 223 14.41 13.02 10.67
C GLY A 223 14.34 14.12 11.72
N HIS A 224 14.95 13.88 12.87
CA HIS A 224 15.07 14.81 14.00
C HIS A 224 13.74 15.30 14.59
N ASN A 225 12.77 14.40 14.70
CA ASN A 225 11.47 14.66 15.30
C ASN A 225 11.25 13.89 16.61
N ASN A 226 10.06 13.97 17.16
CA ASN A 226 9.64 13.28 18.37
C ASN A 226 8.55 12.25 18.07
N LEU A 227 8.70 11.51 16.97
CA LEU A 227 7.74 10.48 16.59
C LEU A 227 7.76 9.33 17.59
N GLN A 228 6.57 8.84 17.95
CA GLN A 228 6.36 7.69 18.82
C GLN A 228 5.43 6.67 18.20
N ASP A 229 4.48 7.13 17.38
CA ASP A 229 3.48 6.34 16.67
C ASP A 229 3.63 6.56 15.16
N LEU A 230 3.67 5.46 14.42
CA LEU A 230 3.76 5.44 12.96
C LEU A 230 2.49 4.88 12.30
N SER A 231 1.40 4.68 13.04
CA SER A 231 0.20 4.00 12.54
C SER A 231 -0.36 4.66 11.27
N LEU A 232 -0.47 6.00 11.25
CA LEU A 232 -0.95 6.72 10.07
C LEU A 232 0.08 6.72 8.93
N LEU A 233 1.38 6.75 9.25
CA LEU A 233 2.44 6.65 8.25
C LEU A 233 2.37 5.32 7.52
N GLY A 234 2.04 4.23 8.22
CA GLY A 234 1.87 2.90 7.63
C GLY A 234 0.73 2.80 6.60
N THR A 235 -0.07 3.85 6.38
CA THR A 235 -1.09 3.90 5.33
C THR A 235 -0.58 4.43 3.99
N LEU A 236 0.64 4.96 3.94
CA LEU A 236 1.26 5.57 2.75
C LEU A 236 1.88 4.48 1.85
N SER A 237 1.04 3.68 1.20
CA SER A 237 1.46 2.47 0.47
C SER A 237 2.36 2.73 -0.74
N GLU A 238 2.39 3.95 -1.28
CA GLU A 238 3.25 4.33 -2.40
C GLU A 238 4.66 4.75 -1.97
N LEU A 239 4.95 4.78 -0.64
CA LEU A 239 6.19 5.33 -0.12
C LEU A 239 7.39 4.45 -0.51
N GLN A 240 8.39 5.07 -1.14
CA GLN A 240 9.63 4.42 -1.61
C GLN A 240 10.87 4.87 -0.84
N VAL A 241 10.84 6.08 -0.28
CA VAL A 241 11.95 6.65 0.49
C VAL A 241 11.44 7.14 1.85
N LEU A 242 12.04 6.66 2.93
CA LEU A 242 11.69 7.06 4.29
C LEU A 242 12.94 7.33 5.13
N ILE A 243 13.01 8.54 5.69
CA ILE A 243 14.07 8.96 6.60
C ILE A 243 13.45 9.28 7.97
N LEU A 244 13.79 8.48 8.98
CA LEU A 244 13.32 8.62 10.37
C LEU A 244 14.47 8.85 11.36
N VAL A 245 15.60 9.32 10.89
CA VAL A 245 16.79 9.52 11.70
C VAL A 245 16.53 10.40 12.94
N ASP A 246 17.15 10.06 14.08
CA ASP A 246 17.07 10.80 15.34
C ASP A 246 15.62 11.09 15.79
N ASN A 247 14.81 10.01 15.82
CA ASN A 247 13.53 9.98 16.52
C ASN A 247 13.71 9.20 17.84
N PRO A 248 14.16 9.85 18.91
CA PRO A 248 14.64 9.17 20.11
C PRO A 248 13.55 8.49 20.91
N TRP A 249 12.28 8.75 20.62
CA TRP A 249 11.12 8.18 21.30
C TRP A 249 10.46 7.04 20.53
N LEU A 250 10.84 6.84 19.27
CA LEU A 250 10.30 5.79 18.42
C LEU A 250 10.66 4.40 18.97
N ARG A 251 9.65 3.55 19.14
CA ARG A 251 9.78 2.18 19.68
C ARG A 251 9.18 1.13 18.74
N ASP A 252 7.96 1.37 18.33
CA ASP A 252 7.20 0.45 17.49
C ASP A 252 7.30 0.89 16.02
N ILE A 253 7.87 0.01 15.21
CA ILE A 253 7.99 0.18 13.77
C ILE A 253 7.13 -0.84 12.99
N SER A 254 6.22 -1.53 13.68
CA SER A 254 5.33 -2.51 13.02
C SER A 254 4.53 -1.92 11.85
N PRO A 255 4.12 -0.63 11.85
CA PRO A 255 3.44 -0.05 10.70
C PRO A 255 4.28 0.01 9.42
N LEU A 256 5.63 -0.01 9.54
CA LEU A 256 6.51 -0.04 8.36
C LEU A 256 6.35 -1.31 7.52
N ALA A 257 5.88 -2.41 8.09
CA ALA A 257 5.62 -3.64 7.36
C ALA A 257 4.58 -3.47 6.21
N ASN A 258 3.76 -2.43 6.27
CA ASN A 258 2.78 -2.12 5.23
C ASN A 258 3.38 -1.34 4.05
N LEU A 259 4.60 -0.78 4.19
CA LEU A 259 5.26 0.06 3.20
C LEU A 259 6.06 -0.78 2.21
N THR A 260 5.40 -1.73 1.54
CA THR A 260 6.05 -2.75 0.70
C THR A 260 6.72 -2.20 -0.56
N GLU A 261 6.46 -0.94 -0.91
CA GLU A 261 7.14 -0.24 -2.01
C GLU A 261 8.47 0.41 -1.58
N LEU A 262 8.84 0.31 -0.29
CA LEU A 262 10.00 0.99 0.24
C LEU A 262 11.31 0.42 -0.34
N ARG A 263 12.16 1.33 -0.85
CA ARG A 263 13.46 1.04 -1.46
C ARG A 263 14.62 1.62 -0.64
N TYR A 264 14.38 2.70 0.09
CA TYR A 264 15.36 3.42 0.90
C TYR A 264 14.82 3.68 2.30
N LEU A 265 15.59 3.32 3.34
CA LEU A 265 15.19 3.50 4.74
C LEU A 265 16.35 3.95 5.62
N GLU A 266 16.16 5.05 6.36
CA GLU A 266 17.05 5.45 7.46
C GLU A 266 16.34 5.37 8.80
N LEU A 267 16.86 4.56 9.71
CA LEU A 267 16.39 4.42 11.11
C LEU A 267 17.51 4.68 12.13
N PHE A 268 18.60 5.33 11.72
CA PHE A 268 19.71 5.47 12.63
C PHE A 268 19.44 6.49 13.75
N VAL A 269 20.09 6.27 14.92
CA VAL A 269 19.87 7.05 16.15
C VAL A 269 18.41 7.02 16.62
N CYS A 270 17.76 5.85 16.51
CA CYS A 270 16.44 5.57 17.12
C CYS A 270 16.60 4.52 18.22
N PRO A 271 17.19 4.88 19.37
CA PRO A 271 17.75 3.92 20.33
C PRO A 271 16.69 3.11 21.10
N LYS A 272 15.42 3.41 20.96
CA LYS A 272 14.33 2.72 21.63
C LYS A 272 13.66 1.64 20.79
N ILE A 273 14.01 1.51 19.53
CA ILE A 273 13.57 0.40 18.70
C ILE A 273 14.29 -0.86 19.19
N THR A 274 13.53 -1.88 19.54
CA THR A 274 14.06 -3.17 20.04
C THR A 274 13.67 -4.35 19.15
N ASP A 275 12.62 -4.19 18.33
CA ASP A 275 12.17 -5.17 17.36
C ASP A 275 12.28 -4.59 15.95
N LEU A 276 13.13 -5.22 15.14
CA LEU A 276 13.35 -4.87 13.73
C LEU A 276 12.68 -5.89 12.77
N SER A 277 11.96 -6.88 13.31
CA SER A 277 11.28 -7.90 12.51
C SER A 277 10.29 -7.36 11.47
N PRO A 278 9.63 -6.19 11.66
CA PRO A 278 8.78 -5.61 10.63
C PRO A 278 9.50 -5.31 9.31
N LEU A 279 10.83 -5.11 9.34
CA LEU A 279 11.63 -4.86 8.14
C LEU A 279 11.65 -6.05 7.18
N ARG A 280 11.37 -7.28 7.64
CA ARG A 280 11.28 -8.47 6.77
C ARG A 280 10.24 -8.37 5.67
N ALA A 281 9.19 -7.55 5.88
CA ALA A 281 8.16 -7.31 4.86
C ALA A 281 8.63 -6.41 3.70
N LEU A 282 9.78 -5.73 3.86
CA LEU A 282 10.27 -4.72 2.93
C LEU A 282 11.14 -5.34 1.83
N THR A 283 10.57 -6.24 1.05
CA THR A 283 11.31 -7.05 0.05
C THR A 283 11.89 -6.24 -1.13
N LYS A 284 11.43 -5.00 -1.32
CA LYS A 284 11.97 -4.08 -2.33
C LYS A 284 13.10 -3.19 -1.83
N LEU A 285 13.51 -3.34 -0.57
CA LEU A 285 14.53 -2.48 0.04
C LEU A 285 15.89 -2.67 -0.65
N GLU A 286 16.48 -1.56 -1.08
CA GLU A 286 17.77 -1.51 -1.79
C GLU A 286 18.88 -0.89 -0.92
N ASP A 287 18.57 0.10 -0.12
CA ASP A 287 19.50 0.77 0.79
C ASP A 287 18.86 0.93 2.17
N VAL A 288 19.59 0.49 3.21
CA VAL A 288 19.13 0.61 4.58
C VAL A 288 20.23 1.10 5.51
N ASN A 289 19.86 2.06 6.35
CA ASN A 289 20.73 2.62 7.35
C ASN A 289 20.21 2.36 8.76
N LEU A 290 20.85 1.43 9.44
CA LEU A 290 20.57 1.00 10.80
C LEU A 290 21.73 1.30 11.76
N CYS A 291 22.60 2.26 11.45
CA CYS A 291 23.68 2.65 12.35
C CYS A 291 23.15 3.00 13.74
N HIS A 292 23.89 2.62 14.77
CA HIS A 292 23.55 2.80 16.19
C HIS A 292 22.31 2.02 16.67
N GLN A 293 21.84 1.03 15.89
CA GLN A 293 20.80 0.10 16.33
C GLN A 293 21.44 -1.07 17.09
N ARG A 294 21.85 -0.82 18.35
CA ARG A 294 22.58 -1.80 19.18
C ARG A 294 21.74 -3.02 19.55
N MET A 295 20.43 -2.92 19.44
CA MET A 295 19.51 -4.06 19.65
C MET A 295 19.39 -4.95 18.42
N LEU A 296 19.94 -4.57 17.27
CA LEU A 296 20.05 -5.42 16.09
C LEU A 296 21.14 -6.46 16.36
N THR A 297 20.71 -7.65 16.78
CA THR A 297 21.57 -8.79 17.11
C THR A 297 21.33 -10.02 16.21
N ASP A 298 20.27 -9.99 15.41
CA ASP A 298 19.89 -11.05 14.48
C ASP A 298 20.14 -10.62 13.03
N PRO A 299 21.19 -11.12 12.36
CA PRO A 299 21.48 -10.78 10.98
C PRO A 299 20.47 -11.34 9.98
N THR A 300 19.67 -12.34 10.37
CA THR A 300 18.71 -13.00 9.45
C THR A 300 17.55 -12.12 9.02
N ILE A 301 17.36 -10.93 9.62
CA ILE A 301 16.35 -9.99 9.16
C ILE A 301 16.57 -9.55 7.71
N PHE A 302 17.80 -9.62 7.21
CA PHE A 302 18.16 -9.22 5.86
C PHE A 302 17.96 -10.34 4.82
N ASP A 303 17.76 -11.59 5.26
CA ASP A 303 17.55 -12.74 4.36
C ASP A 303 16.28 -12.60 3.52
N ASP A 304 15.31 -11.81 3.99
CA ASP A 304 14.05 -11.52 3.30
C ASP A 304 14.14 -10.30 2.35
N MET A 305 15.34 -9.72 2.15
CA MET A 305 15.56 -8.50 1.36
C MET A 305 16.41 -8.79 0.10
N PRO A 306 15.85 -9.46 -0.92
CA PRO A 306 16.62 -9.93 -2.08
C PRO A 306 17.18 -8.81 -2.97
N ASN A 307 16.67 -7.56 -2.82
CA ASN A 307 17.11 -6.42 -3.60
C ASN A 307 18.13 -5.53 -2.89
N LEU A 308 18.57 -5.93 -1.69
CA LEU A 308 19.44 -5.12 -0.85
C LEU A 308 20.83 -4.96 -1.46
N LYS A 309 21.22 -3.72 -1.74
CA LYS A 309 22.50 -3.33 -2.37
C LYS A 309 23.46 -2.69 -1.38
N VAL A 310 22.92 -1.93 -0.41
CA VAL A 310 23.73 -1.17 0.55
C VAL A 310 23.15 -1.29 1.96
N CYS A 311 24.05 -1.62 2.93
CA CYS A 311 23.73 -1.70 4.35
C CYS A 311 24.71 -0.86 5.17
N TRP A 312 24.20 0.09 5.94
CA TRP A 312 24.98 0.88 6.89
C TRP A 312 24.69 0.35 8.30
N LEU A 313 25.68 -0.35 8.88
CA LEU A 313 25.50 -1.16 10.09
C LEU A 313 26.54 -0.84 11.18
N ARG A 314 27.00 0.39 11.26
CA ARG A 314 27.92 0.80 12.31
C ARG A 314 27.26 0.79 13.69
N ASP A 315 27.98 0.31 14.69
CA ASP A 315 27.55 0.28 16.11
C ASP A 315 26.21 -0.45 16.30
N ILE A 316 26.11 -1.66 15.69
CA ILE A 316 25.02 -2.61 15.86
C ILE A 316 25.43 -3.70 16.83
N GLY A 317 24.51 -4.61 17.20
CA GLY A 317 24.72 -5.67 18.17
C GLY A 317 25.35 -6.97 17.63
N PHE A 318 25.81 -7.01 16.37
CA PHE A 318 26.45 -8.22 15.80
C PHE A 318 27.80 -8.52 16.44
N THR A 319 28.07 -9.79 16.73
CA THR A 319 29.42 -10.25 17.03
C THR A 319 30.29 -10.22 15.78
N GLU A 320 31.61 -10.33 15.91
CA GLU A 320 32.52 -10.36 14.75
C GLU A 320 32.26 -11.60 13.87
N GLU A 321 31.91 -12.73 14.47
CA GLU A 321 31.52 -13.95 13.74
C GLU A 321 30.22 -13.73 12.93
N GLN A 322 29.25 -13.03 13.50
CA GLN A 322 27.99 -12.69 12.78
C GLN A 322 28.24 -11.71 11.64
N LYS A 323 29.12 -10.71 11.81
CA LYS A 323 29.50 -9.80 10.74
C LYS A 323 30.16 -10.55 9.59
N GLN A 324 31.11 -11.47 9.90
CA GLN A 324 31.76 -12.27 8.88
C GLN A 324 30.76 -13.18 8.14
N ALA A 325 29.89 -13.87 8.86
CA ALA A 325 28.86 -14.71 8.27
C ALA A 325 27.89 -13.90 7.40
N PHE A 326 27.54 -12.69 7.83
CA PHE A 326 26.69 -11.79 7.07
C PHE A 326 27.32 -11.36 5.74
N LEU A 327 28.61 -11.02 5.74
CA LEU A 327 29.34 -10.67 4.50
C LEU A 327 29.43 -11.86 3.53
N GLU A 328 29.58 -13.08 4.07
CA GLU A 328 29.60 -14.31 3.25
C GLU A 328 28.22 -14.63 2.66
N ALA A 329 27.14 -14.37 3.40
CA ALA A 329 25.77 -14.62 2.96
C ALA A 329 25.27 -13.58 1.93
N HIS A 330 25.81 -12.35 1.97
CA HIS A 330 25.38 -11.24 1.13
C HIS A 330 26.55 -10.65 0.31
N PRO A 331 27.18 -11.45 -0.59
CA PRO A 331 28.40 -11.05 -1.30
C PRO A 331 28.19 -9.88 -2.28
N ASP A 332 26.96 -9.67 -2.74
CA ASP A 332 26.61 -8.61 -3.68
C ASP A 332 26.12 -7.33 -2.97
N THR A 333 26.02 -7.35 -1.63
CA THR A 333 25.59 -6.20 -0.83
C THR A 333 26.82 -5.45 -0.31
N ARG A 334 26.90 -4.17 -0.58
CA ARG A 334 27.88 -3.28 0.06
C ARG A 334 27.50 -3.09 1.53
N VAL A 335 28.38 -3.50 2.44
CA VAL A 335 28.14 -3.43 3.88
C VAL A 335 29.20 -2.56 4.57
N GLU A 336 28.75 -1.60 5.35
CA GLU A 336 29.65 -0.68 6.08
C GLU A 336 29.43 -0.80 7.60
N PHE A 337 30.41 -1.39 8.30
CA PHE A 337 30.41 -1.53 9.76
C PHE A 337 31.21 -0.44 10.49
N THR A 338 32.03 0.31 9.80
CA THR A 338 33.05 1.18 10.39
C THR A 338 32.82 2.66 10.17
N VAL A 339 32.13 3.01 9.08
CA VAL A 339 31.95 4.42 8.71
C VAL A 339 30.97 5.10 9.65
N TYR A 340 31.40 6.24 10.21
CA TYR A 340 30.57 7.07 11.07
C TYR A 340 29.74 8.02 10.22
N MET A 341 28.44 7.98 10.41
CA MET A 341 27.54 8.97 9.88
C MET A 341 27.57 10.22 10.77
N SER A 342 28.59 11.03 10.60
CA SER A 342 28.60 12.37 11.17
C SER A 342 28.03 13.35 10.14
N ARG A 343 27.03 14.08 10.57
CA ARG A 343 26.43 15.18 9.82
C ARG A 343 27.45 16.23 9.35
N PHE A 344 28.58 16.29 10.03
CA PHE A 344 29.61 17.35 9.89
C PHE A 344 30.90 16.87 9.24
N SER A 345 31.05 15.59 8.99
CA SER A 345 32.28 15.04 8.46
C SER A 345 32.18 14.80 6.96
N ALA A 346 32.15 15.90 6.20
CA ALA A 346 32.50 15.86 4.78
C ALA A 346 33.98 15.42 4.56
N VAL A 347 34.78 15.37 5.65
CA VAL A 347 36.22 15.09 5.61
C VAL A 347 36.51 13.58 5.64
N ASP A 348 35.63 12.75 6.20
CA ASP A 348 35.91 11.35 6.45
C ASP A 348 35.11 10.37 5.56
N GLY A 349 34.46 10.84 4.47
CA GLY A 349 33.73 9.97 3.55
C GLY A 349 32.52 9.29 4.20
N GLY A 350 31.89 9.94 5.20
CA GLY A 350 30.67 9.43 5.83
C GLY A 350 29.55 9.25 4.81
N TRP A 351 28.59 8.35 5.10
CA TRP A 351 27.48 8.02 4.20
C TRP A 351 26.77 9.25 3.59
N ARG A 352 26.59 10.33 4.38
CA ARG A 352 25.95 11.57 3.88
C ARG A 352 26.75 12.31 2.81
N ALA A 353 28.02 11.97 2.62
CA ALA A 353 28.87 12.47 1.56
C ALA A 353 28.93 11.54 0.35
N THR A 354 28.22 10.41 0.37
CA THR A 354 28.12 9.55 -0.80
C THR A 354 27.19 10.18 -1.85
N ASP A 355 27.48 9.91 -3.11
CA ASP A 355 26.69 10.42 -4.23
C ASP A 355 25.24 9.98 -4.13
N GLU A 356 24.98 8.78 -3.62
CA GLU A 356 23.63 8.22 -3.43
C GLU A 356 22.82 9.03 -2.39
N ASN A 357 23.43 9.36 -1.25
CA ASN A 357 22.74 10.19 -0.26
C ASN A 357 22.53 11.63 -0.75
N VAL A 358 23.52 12.19 -1.45
CA VAL A 358 23.38 13.52 -2.05
C VAL A 358 22.25 13.53 -3.07
N ALA A 359 22.13 12.49 -3.89
CA ALA A 359 21.05 12.37 -4.88
C ALA A 359 19.66 12.31 -4.21
N VAL A 360 19.48 11.47 -3.16
CA VAL A 360 18.23 11.39 -2.40
C VAL A 360 17.88 12.73 -1.76
N ARG A 361 18.84 13.40 -1.11
CA ARG A 361 18.62 14.71 -0.49
C ARG A 361 18.33 15.81 -1.51
N THR A 362 19.00 15.78 -2.65
CA THR A 362 18.75 16.73 -3.74
C THR A 362 17.34 16.56 -4.27
N ALA A 363 16.85 15.32 -4.40
CA ALA A 363 15.46 15.06 -4.76
C ALA A 363 14.51 15.70 -3.74
N PHE A 364 14.72 15.55 -2.43
CA PHE A 364 13.91 16.23 -1.42
C PHE A 364 13.95 17.76 -1.55
N TYR A 365 15.07 18.35 -1.91
CA TYR A 365 15.17 19.81 -2.12
C TYR A 365 14.45 20.26 -3.39
N ASN A 366 14.54 19.52 -4.47
CA ASN A 366 13.96 19.89 -5.76
C ASN A 366 12.42 19.75 -5.78
N TYR A 367 11.84 18.84 -4.97
CA TYR A 367 10.42 18.54 -4.97
C TYR A 367 9.65 19.10 -3.78
N ARG A 368 10.18 20.12 -3.10
CA ARG A 368 9.46 20.77 -2.00
C ARG A 368 8.28 21.57 -2.50
N SER A 369 7.10 21.03 -2.29
CA SER A 369 5.83 21.66 -2.63
C SER A 369 5.23 22.47 -1.48
N VAL A 370 6.07 23.14 -0.71
CA VAL A 370 5.61 23.98 0.40
C VAL A 370 5.15 25.33 -0.13
N ILE A 371 3.88 25.65 0.11
CA ILE A 371 3.25 26.87 -0.43
C ILE A 371 3.66 28.13 0.33
N SER A 372 4.12 28.02 1.58
CA SER A 372 4.57 29.17 2.36
C SER A 372 5.75 28.83 3.24
N PHE A 373 6.94 29.25 2.84
CA PHE A 373 8.12 29.18 3.68
C PHE A 373 9.09 30.31 3.32
N ASP A 374 9.26 31.26 4.20
CA ASP A 374 10.13 32.42 4.00
C ASP A 374 11.62 32.07 3.81
N TYR A 375 12.01 30.83 4.09
CA TYR A 375 13.42 30.35 4.00
C TYR A 375 13.78 29.73 2.64
N TRP A 376 12.82 29.62 1.72
CA TRP A 376 12.97 28.81 0.48
C TRP A 376 12.67 29.63 -0.77
N GLU A 377 12.91 30.93 -0.73
CA GLU A 377 12.67 31.85 -1.85
C GLU A 377 13.29 31.39 -3.18
N ASP A 378 14.32 30.54 -3.13
CA ASP A 378 15.05 30.05 -4.29
C ASP A 378 14.54 28.69 -4.83
N ILE A 379 13.61 28.02 -4.14
CA ILE A 379 13.11 26.72 -4.56
C ILE A 379 11.71 26.87 -5.17
N GLN A 380 11.65 26.86 -6.49
CA GLN A 380 10.39 26.82 -7.21
C GLN A 380 9.79 25.42 -7.14
N TYR A 381 8.58 25.30 -6.64
CA TYR A 381 7.77 24.12 -6.73
C TYR A 381 7.29 23.96 -8.17
N ASP A 382 7.65 22.83 -8.79
CA ASP A 382 7.09 22.41 -10.06
C ASP A 382 6.15 21.21 -9.81
N PRO A 383 4.82 21.41 -9.85
CA PRO A 383 3.86 20.35 -9.61
C PRO A 383 3.86 19.29 -10.72
N GLU A 384 4.38 19.63 -11.92
CA GLU A 384 4.47 18.75 -13.07
C GLU A 384 5.83 18.07 -13.22
N ALA A 385 6.80 18.43 -12.36
CA ALA A 385 8.08 17.75 -12.37
C ALA A 385 7.86 16.26 -12.01
N GLU A 386 7.99 15.39 -12.98
CA GLU A 386 8.09 13.96 -12.71
C GLU A 386 9.23 13.77 -11.70
N ILE A 387 8.94 13.06 -10.61
CA ILE A 387 9.98 12.55 -9.72
C ILE A 387 10.79 11.58 -10.55
N VAL A 388 11.80 12.10 -11.24
CA VAL A 388 12.87 11.27 -11.76
C VAL A 388 13.52 10.68 -10.52
N TRP A 389 13.19 9.44 -10.21
CA TRP A 389 13.77 8.70 -9.10
C TRP A 389 15.25 8.60 -9.38
N LEU A 390 15.93 9.60 -8.87
CA LEU A 390 17.37 9.68 -8.77
C LEU A 390 17.91 8.86 -7.58
N LEU A 391 17.18 7.79 -7.18
CA LEU A 391 17.97 6.66 -6.73
C LEU A 391 18.70 6.23 -8.01
N PRO A 392 19.97 6.59 -8.20
CA PRO A 392 20.69 6.08 -9.34
C PRO A 392 20.40 4.60 -9.33
N THR A 393 20.07 4.03 -10.45
CA THR A 393 20.31 2.61 -10.67
C THR A 393 21.69 2.42 -10.09
N MET A 394 21.77 1.97 -8.81
CA MET A 394 23.04 1.95 -8.08
C MET A 394 23.94 1.13 -8.92
N GLY A 395 24.76 1.85 -9.70
CA GLY A 395 25.50 1.29 -10.79
C GLY A 395 26.47 0.30 -10.18
N THR A 396 26.37 -0.92 -10.60
CA THR A 396 27.49 -1.81 -10.70
C THR A 396 28.66 -1.02 -11.30
N SER A 397 29.45 -0.40 -10.45
CA SER A 397 30.80 0.09 -10.79
C SER A 397 31.83 -0.56 -9.91
#